data_b5877c7a78688fc667d5003d9aa9629a
#
_entry.id   b5877c7a78688fc667d5003d9aa9629a
#
_cell.length_a   1.000
_cell.length_b   1.000
_cell.length_c   1.000
_cell.angle_alpha   90.00
_cell.angle_beta   90.00
_cell.angle_gamma   90.00
#
_symmetry.space_group_name_H-M   'P 1'
#
loop_
_entity.id
_entity.type
_entity.pdbx_description
1 polymer ?
#
loop_
_entity_poly.entity_id
_entity_poly.type
_entity_poly.pdbx_seq_one_letter_code
_entity_poly.pdbx_strand_id
1 'polypeptide(L)'
;IRDSLFKTKKIEYEHNNFFRDGAEGLIKDVNKKLKLPDELYITDSFEMSFDKDGTITRVSAYLYGQNEKGKDKTYLIDYDIDKSDKIVVQIAGYANADYDDDKKLDPMFTILEKSDCKMQVTQWNLDYAFADNPPEYEILYYGKRSFASSEGLVYLPGDVDGDGEVGGMTDFTALDSGGEALGYEVSLYLPQDESVTPVRYMMEPEYISPDTISQNEQAEKDSQAKEQGKENNTWTVDTDGSGVVRFFLNEQKGWKLSVVDAALGTRYYKLETTSDGGYNWTTVNEDPFDGNGGVGEGIQFFNEQFGFIGLSGASQTHSSIYVCLLY
;
A
#
# COMPACT_ATOMS: atom_id res chain seq x y z
N ILE A 1 -10.10 -26.91 2.88
CA ILE A 1 -10.96 -25.81 3.39
C ILE A 1 -10.51 -24.44 2.82
N ARG A 2 -9.28 -24.27 2.29
CA ARG A 2 -8.79 -22.98 1.70
C ARG A 2 -9.37 -22.66 0.33
N ASP A 3 -9.77 -23.66 -0.47
CA ASP A 3 -10.24 -23.46 -1.85
C ASP A 3 -11.66 -22.87 -2.01
N SER A 4 -12.40 -22.65 -0.93
CA SER A 4 -13.77 -22.14 -0.98
C SER A 4 -13.93 -20.63 -0.76
N LEU A 5 -12.88 -19.92 -0.37
CA LEU A 5 -12.94 -18.49 -0.05
C LEU A 5 -12.78 -17.57 -1.26
N PHE A 6 -12.12 -18.04 -2.31
CA PHE A 6 -11.84 -17.25 -3.52
C PHE A 6 -12.38 -17.95 -4.76
N LYS A 7 -13.06 -17.18 -5.58
CA LYS A 7 -13.51 -17.64 -6.91
C LYS A 7 -12.58 -17.09 -7.98
N THR A 8 -11.76 -17.94 -8.56
CA THR A 8 -10.85 -17.55 -9.65
C THR A 8 -11.54 -17.64 -11.00
N LYS A 9 -11.33 -16.65 -11.86
CA LYS A 9 -11.75 -16.57 -13.24
C LYS A 9 -10.56 -16.30 -14.14
N LYS A 10 -10.53 -16.96 -15.30
CA LYS A 10 -9.61 -16.65 -16.40
C LYS A 10 -10.42 -16.00 -17.53
N ILE A 11 -9.94 -14.88 -18.02
CA ILE A 11 -10.65 -14.00 -18.95
C ILE A 11 -9.73 -13.74 -20.14
N GLU A 12 -10.26 -13.81 -21.35
CA GLU A 12 -9.52 -13.46 -22.57
C GLU A 12 -9.17 -11.98 -22.55
N TYR A 13 -7.93 -11.63 -22.85
CA TYR A 13 -7.46 -10.25 -22.90
C TYR A 13 -7.45 -9.76 -24.36
N GLU A 14 -8.56 -9.22 -24.84
CA GLU A 14 -8.72 -8.77 -26.22
C GLU A 14 -8.18 -7.33 -26.43
N HIS A 15 -8.31 -6.47 -25.40
CA HIS A 15 -7.86 -5.07 -25.43
C HIS A 15 -6.50 -4.91 -24.74
N ASN A 16 -5.48 -5.60 -25.27
CA ASN A 16 -4.17 -5.75 -24.64
C ASN A 16 -3.10 -4.77 -25.18
N ASN A 17 -3.50 -3.64 -25.77
CA ASN A 17 -2.57 -2.63 -26.22
C ASN A 17 -2.91 -1.26 -25.62
N PHE A 18 -2.05 -0.78 -24.75
CA PHE A 18 -2.26 0.46 -23.99
C PHE A 18 -2.45 1.68 -24.89
N PHE A 19 -1.68 1.81 -25.97
CA PHE A 19 -1.79 2.98 -26.86
C PHE A 19 -3.03 2.98 -27.76
N ARG A 20 -3.66 1.83 -27.94
CA ARG A 20 -4.88 1.68 -28.74
C ARG A 20 -6.13 1.64 -27.88
N ASP A 21 -6.08 0.92 -26.78
CA ASP A 21 -7.24 0.52 -25.98
C ASP A 21 -7.31 1.23 -24.63
N GLY A 22 -6.23 1.92 -24.21
CA GLY A 22 -6.08 2.50 -22.88
C GLY A 22 -6.05 1.44 -21.78
N ALA A 23 -5.93 1.89 -20.54
CA ALA A 23 -6.07 1.01 -19.37
C ALA A 23 -7.51 0.52 -19.18
N GLU A 24 -8.51 1.26 -19.69
CA GLU A 24 -9.92 0.85 -19.68
C GLU A 24 -10.19 -0.44 -20.42
N GLY A 25 -9.35 -0.80 -21.42
CA GLY A 25 -9.45 -2.06 -22.16
C GLY A 25 -9.48 -3.27 -21.23
N LEU A 26 -8.64 -3.25 -20.18
CA LEU A 26 -8.64 -4.29 -19.13
C LEU A 26 -10.00 -4.41 -18.46
N ILE A 27 -10.56 -3.29 -18.00
CA ILE A 27 -11.85 -3.25 -17.30
C ILE A 27 -12.99 -3.71 -18.22
N LYS A 28 -12.97 -3.32 -19.50
CA LYS A 28 -13.94 -3.79 -20.51
C LYS A 28 -13.93 -5.31 -20.62
N ASP A 29 -12.75 -5.92 -20.73
CA ASP A 29 -12.65 -7.38 -20.88
C ASP A 29 -13.07 -8.11 -19.60
N VAL A 30 -12.66 -7.61 -18.44
CA VAL A 30 -13.08 -8.17 -17.14
C VAL A 30 -14.60 -8.03 -16.98
N ASN A 31 -15.18 -6.90 -17.34
CA ASN A 31 -16.61 -6.62 -17.18
C ASN A 31 -17.50 -7.49 -18.09
N LYS A 32 -17.02 -7.92 -19.27
CA LYS A 32 -17.73 -8.90 -20.12
C LYS A 32 -18.11 -10.17 -19.37
N LYS A 33 -17.33 -10.57 -18.37
CA LYS A 33 -17.47 -11.84 -17.63
C LYS A 33 -17.96 -11.70 -16.21
N LEU A 34 -17.64 -10.59 -15.52
CA LEU A 34 -17.79 -10.50 -14.06
C LEU A 34 -18.84 -9.49 -13.60
N LYS A 35 -19.32 -8.60 -14.44
CA LYS A 35 -20.19 -7.49 -14.06
C LYS A 35 -19.63 -6.76 -12.84
N LEU A 36 -18.58 -5.99 -13.08
CA LEU A 36 -17.93 -5.19 -12.06
C LEU A 36 -18.92 -4.13 -11.52
N PRO A 37 -18.72 -3.64 -10.30
CA PRO A 37 -19.39 -2.43 -9.80
C PRO A 37 -19.23 -1.23 -10.72
N ASP A 38 -20.20 -0.33 -10.74
CA ASP A 38 -20.15 0.91 -11.51
C ASP A 38 -19.05 1.84 -10.96
N GLU A 39 -18.83 1.86 -9.65
CA GLU A 39 -17.73 2.56 -9.00
C GLU A 39 -16.72 1.55 -8.47
N LEU A 40 -15.47 1.72 -8.86
CA LEU A 40 -14.33 0.92 -8.42
C LEU A 40 -13.32 1.78 -7.66
N TYR A 41 -12.75 1.18 -6.65
CA TYR A 41 -11.74 1.75 -5.78
C TYR A 41 -10.51 0.85 -5.75
N ILE A 42 -9.33 1.42 -5.58
CA ILE A 42 -8.09 0.67 -5.41
C ILE A 42 -7.84 0.44 -3.92
N THR A 43 -7.33 -0.74 -3.57
CA THR A 43 -6.89 -1.01 -2.19
C THR A 43 -5.49 -0.44 -1.95
N ASP A 44 -4.59 -0.68 -2.88
CA ASP A 44 -3.17 -0.32 -2.78
C ASP A 44 -2.72 0.48 -3.99
N SER A 45 -2.52 -0.19 -5.11
CA SER A 45 -2.08 0.38 -6.38
C SER A 45 -2.79 -0.27 -7.55
N PHE A 46 -2.76 0.43 -8.68
CA PHE A 46 -2.96 -0.13 -10.00
C PHE A 46 -1.64 -0.02 -10.76
N GLU A 47 -1.13 -1.14 -11.23
CA GLU A 47 0.14 -1.25 -11.93
C GLU A 47 -0.08 -1.90 -13.30
N MET A 48 0.47 -1.30 -14.35
CA MET A 48 0.38 -1.81 -15.71
C MET A 48 1.70 -1.61 -16.44
N SER A 49 2.35 -2.70 -16.82
CA SER A 49 3.55 -2.66 -17.63
C SER A 49 3.22 -2.92 -19.10
N PHE A 50 3.96 -2.29 -20.01
CA PHE A 50 3.81 -2.43 -21.45
C PHE A 50 5.13 -2.19 -22.18
N ASP A 51 5.24 -2.70 -23.40
CA ASP A 51 6.39 -2.51 -24.26
C ASP A 51 6.33 -1.16 -25.05
N LYS A 52 7.38 -0.86 -25.80
CA LYS A 52 7.48 0.36 -26.62
C LYS A 52 6.36 0.53 -27.65
N ASP A 53 5.70 -0.56 -28.04
CA ASP A 53 4.63 -0.57 -29.03
C ASP A 53 3.24 -0.52 -28.35
N GLY A 54 3.25 -0.48 -27.00
CA GLY A 54 2.06 -0.41 -26.17
C GLY A 54 1.44 -1.78 -25.84
N THR A 55 2.08 -2.90 -26.21
CA THR A 55 1.60 -4.22 -25.82
C THR A 55 1.70 -4.37 -24.32
N ILE A 56 0.58 -4.61 -23.64
CA ILE A 56 0.55 -4.80 -22.20
C ILE A 56 1.19 -6.14 -21.86
N THR A 57 2.20 -6.11 -21.00
CA THR A 57 2.98 -7.27 -20.57
C THR A 57 2.57 -7.76 -19.20
N ARG A 58 2.25 -6.85 -18.28
CA ARG A 58 1.79 -7.17 -16.92
C ARG A 58 0.71 -6.22 -16.45
N VAL A 59 -0.16 -6.73 -15.59
CA VAL A 59 -1.10 -5.92 -14.82
C VAL A 59 -1.23 -6.52 -13.42
N SER A 60 -1.17 -5.66 -12.41
CA SER A 60 -1.51 -5.99 -11.04
C SER A 60 -2.46 -4.93 -10.49
N ALA A 61 -3.64 -5.33 -10.05
CA ALA A 61 -4.59 -4.41 -9.45
C ALA A 61 -5.45 -5.12 -8.39
N TYR A 62 -5.59 -4.49 -7.24
CA TYR A 62 -6.50 -4.95 -6.21
C TYR A 62 -7.63 -3.93 -6.04
N LEU A 63 -8.78 -4.26 -6.63
CA LEU A 63 -9.95 -3.39 -6.72
C LEU A 63 -11.05 -3.85 -5.79
N TYR A 64 -11.89 -2.92 -5.36
CA TYR A 64 -13.13 -3.22 -4.62
C TYR A 64 -14.25 -2.28 -5.04
N GLY A 65 -15.47 -2.67 -4.70
CA GLY A 65 -16.68 -1.89 -4.93
C GLY A 65 -17.92 -2.64 -4.48
N GLN A 66 -19.05 -1.97 -4.45
CA GLN A 66 -20.34 -2.56 -4.09
C GLN A 66 -21.04 -3.09 -5.34
N ASN A 67 -21.47 -4.35 -5.29
CA ASN A 67 -22.31 -4.90 -6.35
C ASN A 67 -23.74 -4.32 -6.28
N GLU A 68 -24.58 -4.63 -7.28
CA GLU A 68 -25.98 -4.18 -7.40
C GLU A 68 -26.84 -4.44 -6.12
N LYS A 69 -26.36 -5.30 -5.20
CA LYS A 69 -27.04 -5.64 -3.93
C LYS A 69 -26.43 -4.92 -2.72
N GLY A 70 -25.54 -3.94 -2.95
CA GLY A 70 -24.85 -3.23 -1.88
C GLY A 70 -23.87 -4.09 -1.06
N LYS A 71 -23.38 -5.20 -1.63
CA LYS A 71 -22.36 -6.03 -0.97
C LYS A 71 -21.00 -5.74 -1.52
N ASP A 72 -20.05 -5.55 -0.62
CA ASP A 72 -18.66 -5.36 -0.97
C ASP A 72 -18.10 -6.60 -1.68
N LYS A 73 -17.30 -6.32 -2.70
CA LYS A 73 -16.60 -7.29 -3.51
C LYS A 73 -15.20 -6.80 -3.78
N THR A 74 -14.26 -7.72 -3.72
CA THR A 74 -12.87 -7.48 -4.10
C THR A 74 -12.51 -8.29 -5.32
N TYR A 75 -11.63 -7.71 -6.14
CA TYR A 75 -11.15 -8.26 -7.38
C TYR A 75 -9.63 -8.10 -7.42
N LEU A 76 -8.90 -9.17 -7.16
CA LEU A 76 -7.47 -9.20 -7.41
C LEU A 76 -7.27 -9.59 -8.88
N ILE A 77 -6.81 -8.64 -9.67
CA ILE A 77 -6.56 -8.78 -11.11
C ILE A 77 -5.06 -8.97 -11.31
N ASP A 78 -4.70 -10.02 -12.02
CA ASP A 78 -3.33 -10.37 -12.36
C ASP A 78 -3.25 -10.77 -13.83
N TYR A 79 -2.29 -10.22 -14.55
CA TYR A 79 -1.93 -10.58 -15.90
C TYR A 79 -0.42 -10.57 -16.05
N ASP A 80 0.11 -11.58 -16.68
CA ASP A 80 1.52 -11.70 -17.02
C ASP A 80 1.61 -12.49 -18.33
N ILE A 81 2.04 -11.82 -19.40
CA ILE A 81 2.08 -12.37 -20.77
C ILE A 81 2.98 -13.61 -20.86
N ASP A 82 4.04 -13.67 -20.04
CA ASP A 82 4.96 -14.81 -20.00
C ASP A 82 4.33 -16.04 -19.36
N LYS A 83 3.29 -15.86 -18.55
CA LYS A 83 2.58 -16.96 -17.87
C LYS A 83 1.32 -17.41 -18.60
N SER A 84 0.58 -16.47 -19.17
CA SER A 84 -0.72 -16.74 -19.82
C SER A 84 -1.16 -15.56 -20.67
N ASP A 85 -1.88 -15.85 -21.75
CA ASP A 85 -2.61 -14.87 -22.57
C ASP A 85 -3.93 -14.39 -21.93
N LYS A 86 -4.23 -14.83 -20.70
CA LYS A 86 -5.49 -14.55 -20.00
C LYS A 86 -5.29 -13.78 -18.73
N ILE A 87 -6.18 -12.82 -18.50
CA ILE A 87 -6.32 -12.14 -17.22
C ILE A 87 -6.83 -13.15 -16.18
N VAL A 88 -6.18 -13.22 -15.03
CA VAL A 88 -6.63 -13.99 -13.87
C VAL A 88 -7.29 -13.06 -12.88
N VAL A 89 -8.54 -13.30 -12.50
CA VAL A 89 -9.26 -12.52 -11.51
C VAL A 89 -9.67 -13.41 -10.36
N GLN A 90 -9.22 -13.08 -9.15
CA GLN A 90 -9.66 -13.70 -7.92
C GLN A 90 -10.72 -12.80 -7.26
N ILE A 91 -11.90 -13.38 -7.00
CA ILE A 91 -13.04 -12.64 -6.45
C ILE A 91 -13.24 -13.07 -5.01
N ALA A 92 -13.31 -12.12 -4.10
CA ALA A 92 -13.65 -12.31 -2.70
C ALA A 92 -14.88 -11.50 -2.29
N GLY A 93 -15.46 -11.85 -1.15
CA GLY A 93 -16.60 -11.15 -0.57
C GLY A 93 -16.25 -10.17 0.52
N TYR A 94 -14.95 -9.97 0.78
CA TYR A 94 -14.45 -9.10 1.83
C TYR A 94 -13.52 -8.04 1.22
N ALA A 95 -13.74 -6.80 1.60
CA ALA A 95 -12.81 -5.70 1.43
C ALA A 95 -12.74 -4.93 2.75
N ASN A 96 -11.58 -4.41 3.09
CA ASN A 96 -11.49 -3.33 4.06
C ASN A 96 -11.83 -2.03 3.31
N ALA A 97 -13.11 -1.92 2.94
CA ALA A 97 -13.59 -0.86 2.08
C ALA A 97 -13.85 0.38 2.95
N ASP A 98 -13.18 1.45 2.65
CA ASP A 98 -13.40 2.76 3.26
C ASP A 98 -14.19 3.72 2.36
N TYR A 99 -14.27 3.41 1.06
CA TYR A 99 -14.96 4.23 0.03
C TYR A 99 -14.52 5.69 0.04
N ASP A 100 -13.25 5.92 0.33
CA ASP A 100 -12.62 7.21 0.23
C ASP A 100 -12.51 7.61 -1.25
N ASP A 101 -13.01 8.78 -1.61
CA ASP A 101 -12.95 9.31 -2.97
C ASP A 101 -11.51 9.39 -3.49
N ASP A 102 -10.54 9.61 -2.63
CA ASP A 102 -9.11 9.63 -2.96
C ASP A 102 -8.61 8.28 -3.56
N LYS A 103 -9.37 7.20 -3.36
CA LYS A 103 -9.06 5.85 -3.88
C LYS A 103 -9.86 5.45 -5.12
N LYS A 104 -10.66 6.34 -5.70
CA LYS A 104 -11.41 6.05 -6.91
C LYS A 104 -10.50 5.68 -8.09
N LEU A 105 -10.96 4.72 -8.90
CA LEU A 105 -10.23 4.26 -10.07
C LEU A 105 -10.47 5.15 -11.30
N ASP A 106 -11.68 5.71 -11.47
CA ASP A 106 -12.08 6.49 -12.66
C ASP A 106 -11.16 7.67 -13.00
N PRO A 107 -10.64 8.44 -12.02
CA PRO A 107 -9.69 9.53 -12.32
C PRO A 107 -8.47 9.05 -13.09
N MET A 108 -7.97 7.84 -12.84
CA MET A 108 -6.86 7.26 -13.59
C MET A 108 -7.14 7.21 -15.10
N PHE A 109 -8.32 6.75 -15.51
CA PHE A 109 -8.67 6.66 -16.93
C PHE A 109 -8.75 8.03 -17.57
N THR A 110 -9.36 9.00 -16.88
CA THR A 110 -9.45 10.38 -17.35
C THR A 110 -8.06 11.01 -17.54
N ILE A 111 -7.13 10.75 -16.61
CA ILE A 111 -5.75 11.20 -16.70
C ILE A 111 -5.07 10.59 -17.92
N LEU A 112 -5.16 9.27 -18.08
CA LEU A 112 -4.50 8.54 -19.17
C LEU A 112 -5.06 8.91 -20.55
N GLU A 113 -6.36 9.23 -20.66
CA GLU A 113 -6.97 9.71 -21.90
C GLU A 113 -6.43 11.10 -22.30
N LYS A 114 -6.17 11.97 -21.32
CA LYS A 114 -5.69 13.34 -21.56
C LYS A 114 -4.17 13.45 -21.65
N SER A 115 -3.43 12.45 -21.19
CA SER A 115 -1.97 12.42 -21.21
C SER A 115 -1.44 11.89 -22.55
N ASP A 116 -0.26 12.34 -22.97
CA ASP A 116 0.41 11.80 -24.15
C ASP A 116 1.55 10.85 -23.77
N CYS A 117 1.17 9.74 -23.10
CA CYS A 117 2.10 8.69 -22.70
C CYS A 117 2.88 8.11 -23.89
N LYS A 118 2.23 8.01 -25.06
CA LYS A 118 2.87 7.48 -26.26
C LYS A 118 3.99 8.40 -26.75
N MET A 119 3.78 9.70 -26.73
CA MET A 119 4.81 10.66 -27.11
C MET A 119 5.98 10.61 -26.11
N GLN A 120 5.70 10.54 -24.82
CA GLN A 120 6.73 10.42 -23.78
C GLN A 120 7.59 9.16 -23.93
N VAL A 121 6.95 8.00 -24.16
CA VAL A 121 7.66 6.74 -24.44
C VAL A 121 8.51 6.84 -25.71
N THR A 122 7.98 7.48 -26.77
CA THR A 122 8.73 7.70 -28.01
C THR A 122 9.94 8.57 -27.76
N GLN A 123 9.82 9.63 -26.96
CA GLN A 123 10.92 10.52 -26.62
C GLN A 123 12.00 9.77 -25.83
N TRP A 124 11.63 9.01 -24.82
CA TRP A 124 12.58 8.20 -24.06
C TRP A 124 13.32 7.18 -24.93
N ASN A 125 12.64 6.54 -25.90
CA ASN A 125 13.30 5.64 -26.86
C ASN A 125 14.31 6.35 -27.77
N LEU A 126 14.16 7.65 -27.99
CA LEU A 126 15.12 8.45 -28.74
C LEU A 126 16.31 8.91 -27.88
N ASP A 127 16.04 9.28 -26.64
CA ASP A 127 17.03 9.84 -25.72
C ASP A 127 17.95 8.76 -25.11
N TYR A 128 17.41 7.57 -24.88
CA TYR A 128 18.12 6.47 -24.25
C TYR A 128 18.35 5.34 -25.24
N ALA A 129 19.62 5.05 -25.55
CA ALA A 129 19.99 3.90 -26.39
C ALA A 129 19.89 2.60 -25.57
N PHE A 130 18.72 2.00 -25.51
CA PHE A 130 18.50 0.69 -24.87
C PHE A 130 19.13 -0.42 -25.73
N ALA A 131 20.32 -0.88 -25.34
CA ALA A 131 21.20 -1.63 -26.24
C ALA A 131 20.74 -3.06 -26.53
N ASP A 132 20.13 -3.83 -25.63
CA ASP A 132 19.89 -5.27 -25.85
C ASP A 132 18.59 -5.81 -25.22
N ASN A 133 17.88 -5.07 -24.39
CA ASN A 133 16.55 -5.46 -23.90
C ASN A 133 15.57 -4.32 -24.23
N PRO A 134 14.45 -4.61 -24.93
CA PRO A 134 13.44 -3.59 -25.10
C PRO A 134 12.96 -3.12 -23.73
N PRO A 135 12.93 -1.80 -23.47
CA PRO A 135 12.49 -1.29 -22.20
C PRO A 135 11.02 -1.65 -21.99
N GLU A 136 10.68 -2.00 -20.77
CA GLU A 136 9.33 -2.10 -20.29
C GLU A 136 8.98 -0.80 -19.58
N TYR A 137 7.84 -0.22 -19.90
CA TYR A 137 7.31 1.00 -19.29
C TYR A 137 6.22 0.63 -18.33
N GLU A 138 6.02 1.43 -17.30
CA GLU A 138 5.03 1.14 -16.28
C GLU A 138 4.18 2.36 -15.94
N ILE A 139 2.86 2.14 -15.88
CA ILE A 139 1.88 3.04 -15.31
C ILE A 139 1.64 2.60 -13.86
N LEU A 140 1.70 3.58 -12.96
CA LEU A 140 1.44 3.39 -11.55
C LEU A 140 0.43 4.42 -11.07
N TYR A 141 -0.62 3.96 -10.36
CA TYR A 141 -1.66 4.80 -9.81
C TYR A 141 -1.99 4.39 -8.38
N TYR A 142 -2.02 5.35 -7.46
CA TYR A 142 -2.33 5.16 -6.05
C TYR A 142 -3.57 5.95 -5.59
N GLY A 143 -4.26 6.63 -6.51
CA GLY A 143 -5.32 7.57 -6.19
C GLY A 143 -4.80 9.00 -6.05
N LYS A 144 -5.36 9.75 -5.13
CA LYS A 144 -4.96 11.13 -4.85
C LYS A 144 -3.69 11.15 -3.99
N ARG A 145 -2.70 11.94 -4.40
CA ARG A 145 -1.37 12.00 -3.77
C ARG A 145 -0.80 13.40 -3.83
N SER A 146 0.14 13.68 -2.91
CA SER A 146 0.87 14.93 -2.84
C SER A 146 2.29 14.79 -3.41
N PHE A 147 2.71 15.77 -4.21
CA PHE A 147 4.04 15.83 -4.80
C PHE A 147 4.60 17.24 -4.79
N ALA A 148 5.92 17.36 -4.60
CA ALA A 148 6.65 18.59 -4.87
C ALA A 148 6.81 18.83 -6.38
N SER A 149 6.85 20.08 -6.81
CA SER A 149 6.99 20.45 -8.23
C SER A 149 8.25 19.90 -8.90
N SER A 150 9.32 19.67 -8.13
CA SER A 150 10.58 19.09 -8.60
C SER A 150 10.53 17.62 -9.00
N GLU A 151 9.40 16.94 -8.79
CA GLU A 151 9.28 15.50 -8.98
C GLU A 151 8.73 15.09 -10.36
N GLY A 152 8.87 15.95 -11.37
CA GLY A 152 8.44 15.66 -12.75
C GLY A 152 6.94 15.78 -12.96
N LEU A 153 6.26 16.66 -12.23
CA LEU A 153 4.82 16.87 -12.35
C LEU A 153 4.44 17.54 -13.69
N VAL A 154 3.45 16.95 -14.34
CA VAL A 154 2.75 17.50 -15.49
C VAL A 154 1.28 17.64 -15.15
N TYR A 155 0.81 18.85 -15.08
CA TYR A 155 -0.59 19.10 -14.79
C TYR A 155 -1.41 19.01 -16.06
N LEU A 156 -2.50 18.29 -15.98
CA LEU A 156 -3.44 18.20 -17.10
C LEU A 156 -4.38 19.40 -17.08
N PRO A 157 -4.77 19.90 -18.25
CA PRO A 157 -5.77 20.95 -18.34
C PRO A 157 -7.05 20.54 -17.64
N GLY A 158 -7.59 21.41 -16.81
CA GLY A 158 -8.86 21.23 -16.10
C GLY A 158 -9.58 22.55 -15.95
N ASP A 159 -10.88 22.52 -15.72
CA ASP A 159 -11.68 23.66 -15.31
C ASP A 159 -11.47 23.83 -13.80
N VAL A 160 -10.54 24.69 -13.41
CA VAL A 160 -10.09 24.84 -12.01
C VAL A 160 -11.06 25.71 -11.20
N ASP A 161 -11.82 26.58 -11.86
CA ASP A 161 -12.73 27.53 -11.20
C ASP A 161 -14.22 27.35 -11.53
N GLY A 162 -14.55 26.37 -12.38
CA GLY A 162 -15.92 26.04 -12.72
C GLY A 162 -16.57 27.01 -13.71
N ASP A 163 -15.77 27.82 -14.42
CA ASP A 163 -16.27 28.80 -15.39
C ASP A 163 -16.46 28.21 -16.81
N GLY A 164 -16.10 26.95 -17.00
CA GLY A 164 -16.16 26.23 -18.27
C GLY A 164 -14.96 26.48 -19.18
N GLU A 165 -13.98 27.28 -18.77
CA GLU A 165 -12.73 27.46 -19.47
C GLU A 165 -11.63 26.56 -18.88
N VAL A 166 -10.87 25.94 -19.75
CA VAL A 166 -9.73 25.14 -19.32
C VAL A 166 -8.64 26.09 -18.79
N GLY A 167 -8.64 26.31 -17.49
CA GLY A 167 -7.66 27.14 -16.80
C GLY A 167 -6.27 26.54 -16.97
N GLY A 168 -5.38 27.28 -17.60
CA GLY A 168 -3.96 26.93 -17.64
C GLY A 168 -3.39 27.05 -16.22
N MET A 169 -2.42 26.20 -15.90
CA MET A 169 -1.69 26.10 -14.64
C MET A 169 -0.93 27.35 -14.16
N THR A 170 -1.38 28.53 -14.51
CA THR A 170 -0.66 29.78 -14.24
C THR A 170 -0.57 30.13 -12.75
N ASP A 171 -1.38 29.51 -11.90
CA ASP A 171 -1.42 29.85 -10.47
C ASP A 171 -0.54 28.93 -9.58
N PHE A 172 0.03 27.86 -10.13
CA PHE A 172 0.95 26.98 -9.39
C PHE A 172 2.43 27.44 -9.41
N THR A 173 2.71 28.67 -9.82
CA THR A 173 4.04 29.29 -9.65
C THR A 173 4.52 29.32 -8.19
N ALA A 174 3.62 29.14 -7.24
CA ALA A 174 3.92 29.03 -5.82
C ALA A 174 4.61 27.71 -5.41
N LEU A 175 4.61 26.68 -6.26
CA LEU A 175 5.31 25.41 -5.98
C LEU A 175 6.83 25.58 -5.89
N ASP A 176 7.39 26.59 -6.58
CA ASP A 176 8.82 26.95 -6.48
C ASP A 176 9.24 27.38 -5.07
N SER A 177 8.30 27.64 -4.17
CA SER A 177 8.54 28.07 -2.79
C SER A 177 8.52 26.94 -1.76
N GLY A 178 8.49 25.66 -2.18
CA GLY A 178 8.53 24.51 -1.28
C GLY A 178 7.15 23.99 -0.86
N GLY A 179 6.08 24.38 -1.55
CA GLY A 179 4.76 23.75 -1.41
C GLY A 179 4.63 22.47 -2.21
N GLU A 180 3.50 21.80 -2.04
CA GLU A 180 3.14 20.57 -2.73
C GLU A 180 1.83 20.74 -3.49
N ALA A 181 1.64 19.92 -4.54
CA ALA A 181 0.37 19.77 -5.21
C ALA A 181 -0.25 18.42 -4.81
N LEU A 182 -1.47 18.46 -4.27
CA LEU A 182 -2.28 17.28 -3.98
C LEU A 182 -3.29 17.10 -5.11
N GLY A 183 -3.36 15.90 -5.70
CA GLY A 183 -4.32 15.61 -6.75
C GLY A 183 -4.30 14.13 -7.13
N TYR A 184 -5.24 13.72 -8.00
CA TYR A 184 -5.15 12.40 -8.61
C TYR A 184 -3.95 12.37 -9.54
N GLU A 185 -3.10 11.34 -9.39
CA GLU A 185 -1.83 11.28 -10.08
C GLU A 185 -1.60 9.91 -10.71
N VAL A 186 -1.14 9.91 -11.95
CA VAL A 186 -0.61 8.73 -12.64
C VAL A 186 0.85 8.96 -12.96
N SER A 187 1.71 8.07 -12.46
CA SER A 187 3.12 8.04 -12.82
C SER A 187 3.35 7.15 -14.04
N LEU A 188 4.10 7.66 -15.01
CA LEU A 188 4.72 6.87 -16.07
C LEU A 188 6.21 6.81 -15.80
N TYR A 189 6.81 5.63 -15.75
CA TYR A 189 8.23 5.48 -15.48
C TYR A 189 8.87 4.29 -16.19
N LEU A 190 10.18 4.24 -16.11
CA LEU A 190 11.04 3.22 -16.71
C LEU A 190 11.67 2.39 -15.57
N PRO A 191 11.10 1.21 -15.22
CA PRO A 191 11.56 0.44 -14.06
C PRO A 191 13.02 -0.03 -14.13
N GLN A 192 13.57 -0.16 -15.35
CA GLN A 192 14.93 -0.64 -15.56
C GLN A 192 16.00 0.45 -15.40
N ASP A 193 15.63 1.72 -15.31
CA ASP A 193 16.56 2.84 -15.21
C ASP A 193 16.09 3.90 -14.23
N GLU A 194 16.54 3.76 -12.99
CA GLU A 194 16.23 4.69 -11.89
C GLU A 194 16.80 6.11 -12.10
N SER A 195 17.70 6.29 -13.07
CA SER A 195 18.23 7.62 -13.42
C SER A 195 17.25 8.47 -14.23
N VAL A 196 16.25 7.83 -14.81
CA VAL A 196 15.20 8.51 -15.57
C VAL A 196 14.11 8.99 -14.61
N THR A 197 13.95 10.29 -14.51
CA THR A 197 12.87 10.87 -13.69
C THR A 197 11.50 10.46 -14.24
N PRO A 198 10.63 9.87 -13.43
CA PRO A 198 9.25 9.57 -13.82
C PRO A 198 8.52 10.82 -14.30
N VAL A 199 7.60 10.66 -15.25
CA VAL A 199 6.64 11.72 -15.60
C VAL A 199 5.33 11.43 -14.87
N ARG A 200 4.85 12.43 -14.14
CA ARG A 200 3.63 12.33 -13.33
C ARG A 200 2.57 13.26 -13.89
N TYR A 201 1.48 12.68 -14.31
CA TYR A 201 0.32 13.41 -14.83
C TYR A 201 -0.70 13.60 -13.72
N MET A 202 -1.00 14.85 -13.35
CA MET A 202 -1.90 15.16 -12.24
C MET A 202 -3.15 15.89 -12.74
N MET A 203 -4.30 15.49 -12.21
CA MET A 203 -5.61 16.10 -12.44
C MET A 203 -6.16 16.67 -11.15
N GLU A 204 -6.86 17.80 -11.26
CA GLU A 204 -7.50 18.50 -10.13
C GLU A 204 -6.51 18.81 -9.00
N PRO A 205 -5.38 19.49 -9.29
CA PRO A 205 -4.38 19.75 -8.29
C PRO A 205 -4.86 20.79 -7.28
N GLU A 206 -4.63 20.52 -5.99
CA GLU A 206 -4.81 21.45 -4.89
C GLU A 206 -3.44 21.84 -4.34
N TYR A 207 -3.19 23.13 -4.17
CA TYR A 207 -1.92 23.59 -3.62
C TYR A 207 -1.92 23.48 -2.09
N ILE A 208 -0.89 22.85 -1.55
CA ILE A 208 -0.60 22.76 -0.13
C ILE A 208 0.60 23.65 0.18
N SER A 209 0.37 24.71 0.95
CA SER A 209 1.44 25.65 1.29
C SER A 209 2.47 25.02 2.25
N PRO A 210 3.72 25.50 2.26
CA PRO A 210 4.74 25.03 3.21
C PRO A 210 4.31 25.17 4.67
N ASP A 211 3.54 26.20 4.98
CA ASP A 211 3.00 26.41 6.33
C ASP A 211 1.98 25.33 6.70
N THR A 212 1.11 24.94 5.76
CA THR A 212 0.13 23.85 5.94
C THR A 212 0.84 22.51 6.09
N ILE A 213 1.87 22.24 5.29
CA ILE A 213 2.71 21.03 5.41
C ILE A 213 3.30 20.95 6.82
N SER A 214 3.94 22.04 7.27
CA SER A 214 4.54 22.11 8.60
C SER A 214 3.52 21.91 9.74
N GLN A 215 2.30 22.45 9.58
CA GLN A 215 1.22 22.27 10.55
C GLN A 215 0.70 20.82 10.57
N ASN A 216 0.57 20.19 9.40
CA ASN A 216 0.15 18.79 9.28
C ASN A 216 1.18 17.86 9.91
N GLU A 217 2.47 18.04 9.59
CA GLU A 217 3.54 17.27 10.23
C GLU A 217 3.57 17.43 11.75
N GLN A 218 3.32 18.64 12.25
CA GLN A 218 3.26 18.88 13.70
C GLN A 218 2.02 18.23 14.31
N ALA A 219 0.88 18.32 13.63
CA ALA A 219 -0.35 17.67 14.07
C ALA A 219 -0.24 16.13 14.07
N GLU A 220 0.44 15.56 13.09
CA GLU A 220 0.75 14.12 13.07
C GLU A 220 1.68 13.72 14.22
N LYS A 221 2.75 14.49 14.45
CA LYS A 221 3.65 14.26 15.60
C LYS A 221 2.91 14.38 16.93
N ASP A 222 2.04 15.38 17.06
CA ASP A 222 1.21 15.58 18.25
C ASP A 222 0.14 14.49 18.41
N SER A 223 -0.41 13.97 17.30
CA SER A 223 -1.35 12.85 17.29
C SER A 223 -0.64 11.55 17.65
N GLN A 224 0.52 11.28 17.06
CA GLN A 224 1.35 10.12 17.42
C GLN A 224 1.80 10.18 18.89
N ALA A 225 2.13 11.36 19.41
CA ALA A 225 2.45 11.55 20.82
C ALA A 225 1.22 11.37 21.73
N LYS A 226 0.02 11.73 21.26
CA LYS A 226 -1.26 11.50 21.98
C LYS A 226 -1.74 10.05 21.86
N GLU A 227 -1.49 9.37 20.76
CA GLU A 227 -1.77 7.95 20.58
C GLU A 227 -0.83 7.08 21.41
N GLN A 228 0.45 7.46 21.53
CA GLN A 228 1.36 6.82 22.49
C GLN A 228 0.91 6.98 23.96
N GLY A 229 -0.03 7.91 24.24
CA GLY A 229 -0.65 8.08 25.54
C GLY A 229 -2.06 7.52 25.70
N LYS A 230 -2.69 6.99 24.63
CA LYS A 230 -4.12 6.66 24.68
C LYS A 230 -4.52 5.21 24.35
N GLU A 231 -3.76 4.43 23.62
CA GLU A 231 -4.06 3.00 23.45
C GLU A 231 -2.80 2.23 23.06
N ASN A 232 -2.27 1.45 24.00
CA ASN A 232 -1.26 0.42 23.75
C ASN A 232 -1.88 -0.76 22.99
N ASN A 233 -2.44 -0.50 21.81
CA ASN A 233 -2.98 -1.54 20.96
C ASN A 233 -2.00 -1.96 19.85
N THR A 234 -0.75 -1.49 19.93
CA THR A 234 0.29 -1.77 18.96
C THR A 234 1.23 -2.85 19.45
N TRP A 235 1.66 -3.66 18.51
CA TRP A 235 2.72 -4.65 18.70
C TRP A 235 4.01 -3.98 19.18
N THR A 236 4.46 -4.33 20.38
CA THR A 236 5.67 -3.74 20.97
C THR A 236 6.87 -4.63 20.70
N VAL A 237 7.94 -4.05 20.21
CA VAL A 237 9.20 -4.72 19.84
C VAL A 237 10.33 -4.35 20.81
N ASP A 238 11.40 -5.15 20.80
CA ASP A 238 12.65 -4.85 21.53
C ASP A 238 13.40 -3.73 20.78
N THR A 239 13.33 -2.51 21.29
CA THR A 239 13.95 -1.34 20.67
C THR A 239 15.37 -1.06 21.15
N ASP A 240 15.79 -1.65 22.28
CA ASP A 240 17.09 -1.42 22.92
C ASP A 240 18.04 -2.61 22.83
N GLY A 241 17.61 -3.71 22.22
CA GLY A 241 18.39 -4.94 22.05
C GLY A 241 18.62 -5.73 23.34
N SER A 242 17.96 -5.35 24.44
CA SER A 242 18.07 -6.02 25.73
C SER A 242 17.46 -7.43 25.73
N GLY A 243 16.57 -7.71 24.77
CA GLY A 243 15.77 -8.91 24.72
C GLY A 243 14.56 -8.84 25.63
N VAL A 244 14.30 -7.72 26.28
CA VAL A 244 13.14 -7.53 27.16
C VAL A 244 12.10 -6.70 26.44
N VAL A 245 10.93 -7.27 26.20
CA VAL A 245 9.81 -6.56 25.57
C VAL A 245 8.69 -6.38 26.57
N ARG A 246 8.14 -5.17 26.66
CA ARG A 246 7.06 -4.82 27.57
C ARG A 246 5.88 -4.27 26.82
N PHE A 247 4.69 -4.70 27.19
CA PHE A 247 3.42 -4.19 26.69
C PHE A 247 2.53 -3.81 27.86
N PHE A 248 1.88 -2.66 27.79
CA PHE A 248 0.91 -2.21 28.80
C PHE A 248 -0.45 -2.03 28.15
N LEU A 249 -1.46 -2.73 28.68
CA LEU A 249 -2.86 -2.58 28.28
C LEU A 249 -3.45 -1.26 28.83
N ASN A 250 -3.00 -0.85 30.01
CA ASN A 250 -3.33 0.40 30.66
C ASN A 250 -2.21 0.77 31.65
N GLU A 251 -2.36 1.87 32.39
CA GLU A 251 -1.34 2.38 33.33
C GLU A 251 -0.91 1.36 34.40
N GLN A 252 -1.75 0.39 34.73
CA GLN A 252 -1.50 -0.56 35.81
C GLN A 252 -1.20 -1.97 35.28
N LYS A 253 -1.92 -2.41 34.24
CA LYS A 253 -1.85 -3.79 33.73
C LYS A 253 -0.90 -3.90 32.54
N GLY A 254 0.08 -4.78 32.64
CA GLY A 254 1.05 -5.01 31.58
C GLY A 254 1.61 -6.44 31.58
N TRP A 255 2.34 -6.76 30.50
CA TRP A 255 3.08 -8.01 30.32
C TRP A 255 4.48 -7.73 29.84
N LYS A 256 5.38 -8.67 30.15
CA LYS A 256 6.80 -8.56 29.83
C LYS A 256 7.32 -9.94 29.42
N LEU A 257 7.98 -9.99 28.27
CA LEU A 257 8.89 -11.10 27.93
C LEU A 257 10.26 -10.79 28.52
N SER A 258 10.77 -11.68 29.34
CA SER A 258 12.09 -11.57 29.94
C SER A 258 12.95 -12.76 29.55
N VAL A 259 14.22 -12.47 29.19
CA VAL A 259 15.20 -13.52 28.88
C VAL A 259 15.56 -14.28 30.15
N VAL A 260 15.42 -15.61 30.12
CA VAL A 260 15.81 -16.51 31.20
C VAL A 260 17.14 -17.20 30.94
N ASP A 261 17.47 -17.43 29.66
CA ASP A 261 18.75 -18.01 29.24
C ASP A 261 19.09 -17.54 27.82
N ALA A 262 20.37 -17.49 27.49
CA ALA A 262 20.87 -17.11 26.18
C ALA A 262 22.14 -17.91 25.83
N ALA A 263 22.11 -18.55 24.66
CA ALA A 263 23.24 -19.31 24.13
C ALA A 263 23.36 -19.14 22.61
N LEU A 264 24.55 -18.80 22.12
CA LEU A 264 24.86 -18.73 20.67
C LEU A 264 23.91 -17.93 19.82
N GLY A 265 23.41 -16.78 20.34
CA GLY A 265 22.46 -15.91 19.63
C GLY A 265 20.98 -16.33 19.77
N THR A 266 20.73 -17.40 20.51
CA THR A 266 19.37 -17.88 20.84
C THR A 266 19.04 -17.48 22.27
N ARG A 267 17.84 -16.97 22.50
CA ARG A 267 17.32 -16.59 23.81
C ARG A 267 16.08 -17.43 24.15
N TYR A 268 15.93 -17.75 25.42
CA TYR A 268 14.75 -18.37 25.99
C TYR A 268 14.06 -17.37 26.90
N TYR A 269 12.74 -17.40 26.94
CA TYR A 269 11.95 -16.36 27.56
C TYR A 269 10.98 -16.93 28.58
N LYS A 270 10.59 -16.08 29.52
CA LYS A 270 9.39 -16.23 30.35
C LYS A 270 8.44 -15.07 30.12
N LEU A 271 7.16 -15.31 30.33
CA LEU A 271 6.12 -14.29 30.31
C LEU A 271 5.74 -13.90 31.73
N GLU A 272 5.80 -12.61 32.02
CA GLU A 272 5.46 -12.04 33.32
C GLU A 272 4.33 -11.02 33.14
N THR A 273 3.51 -10.82 34.18
CA THR A 273 2.46 -9.80 34.23
C THR A 273 2.66 -8.85 35.40
N THR A 274 2.19 -7.63 35.25
CA THR A 274 2.08 -6.64 36.33
C THR A 274 0.64 -6.15 36.44
N SER A 275 0.27 -5.72 37.64
CA SER A 275 -0.99 -5.01 37.92
C SER A 275 -0.77 -3.69 38.71
N ASP A 276 0.45 -3.21 38.75
CA ASP A 276 0.86 -2.01 39.49
C ASP A 276 1.77 -1.07 38.64
N GLY A 277 1.60 -1.09 37.31
CA GLY A 277 2.37 -0.22 36.42
C GLY A 277 3.83 -0.64 36.21
N GLY A 278 4.16 -1.91 36.51
CA GLY A 278 5.51 -2.45 36.32
C GLY A 278 6.43 -2.34 37.52
N TYR A 279 5.93 -1.97 38.69
CA TYR A 279 6.72 -1.96 39.93
C TYR A 279 7.00 -3.39 40.40
N ASN A 280 5.99 -4.30 40.29
CA ASN A 280 6.16 -5.71 40.60
C ASN A 280 5.73 -6.57 39.40
N TRP A 281 6.45 -7.65 39.15
CA TRP A 281 6.21 -8.59 38.06
C TRP A 281 6.04 -10.01 38.59
N THR A 282 5.02 -10.70 38.12
CA THR A 282 4.73 -12.09 38.46
C THR A 282 4.79 -12.94 37.21
N THR A 283 5.51 -14.05 37.25
CA THR A 283 5.58 -14.98 36.11
C THR A 283 4.24 -15.68 35.93
N VAL A 284 3.72 -15.63 34.71
CA VAL A 284 2.48 -16.31 34.29
C VAL A 284 2.75 -17.49 33.37
N ASN A 285 3.90 -17.53 32.71
CA ASN A 285 4.37 -18.66 31.92
C ASN A 285 5.89 -18.68 31.89
N GLU A 286 6.47 -19.79 32.36
CA GLU A 286 7.93 -20.00 32.42
C GLU A 286 8.52 -20.36 31.04
N ASP A 287 7.71 -20.84 30.10
CA ASP A 287 8.12 -21.24 28.76
C ASP A 287 7.02 -20.90 27.74
N PRO A 288 6.86 -19.59 27.39
CA PRO A 288 5.79 -19.14 26.50
C PRO A 288 5.97 -19.56 25.04
N PHE A 289 7.09 -20.17 24.69
CA PHE A 289 7.42 -20.60 23.33
C PHE A 289 7.60 -22.13 23.20
N ASP A 290 7.16 -22.92 24.19
CA ASP A 290 7.16 -24.39 24.15
C ASP A 290 8.58 -24.97 23.89
N GLY A 291 9.59 -24.48 24.60
CA GLY A 291 10.99 -24.92 24.47
C GLY A 291 11.70 -24.36 23.24
N ASN A 292 11.06 -23.53 22.43
CA ASN A 292 11.71 -22.91 21.28
C ASN A 292 12.49 -21.67 21.71
N GLY A 293 13.76 -21.62 21.28
CA GLY A 293 14.62 -20.47 21.47
C GLY A 293 14.76 -19.65 20.21
N GLY A 294 14.99 -18.34 20.37
CA GLY A 294 15.12 -17.41 19.25
C GLY A 294 15.31 -15.97 19.70
N VAL A 295 14.87 -15.03 18.86
CA VAL A 295 14.80 -13.60 19.15
C VAL A 295 13.33 -13.24 19.31
N GLY A 296 12.98 -12.63 20.45
CA GLY A 296 11.62 -12.13 20.70
C GLY A 296 11.32 -10.97 19.75
N GLU A 297 10.33 -11.16 18.88
CA GLU A 297 9.94 -10.16 17.86
C GLU A 297 8.97 -9.13 18.39
N GLY A 298 8.23 -9.46 19.44
CA GLY A 298 7.32 -8.52 20.07
C GLY A 298 6.19 -9.17 20.85
N ILE A 299 5.33 -8.33 21.43
CA ILE A 299 4.24 -8.71 22.31
C ILE A 299 3.07 -7.74 22.14
N GLN A 300 1.84 -8.26 22.15
CA GLN A 300 0.62 -7.47 22.15
C GLN A 300 -0.48 -8.22 22.91
N PHE A 301 -1.22 -7.55 23.77
CA PHE A 301 -2.40 -8.07 24.42
C PHE A 301 -3.62 -7.22 24.08
N PHE A 302 -4.74 -7.86 23.77
CA PHE A 302 -6.01 -7.22 23.44
C PHE A 302 -6.92 -7.06 24.68
N ASN A 303 -6.71 -7.90 25.66
CA ASN A 303 -7.35 -7.85 26.99
C ASN A 303 -6.48 -8.62 28.00
N GLU A 304 -6.93 -8.74 29.24
CA GLU A 304 -6.16 -9.39 30.30
C GLU A 304 -5.93 -10.89 30.08
N GLN A 305 -6.64 -11.52 29.18
CA GLN A 305 -6.65 -12.97 28.98
C GLN A 305 -6.15 -13.41 27.61
N PHE A 306 -6.04 -12.47 26.65
CA PHE A 306 -5.75 -12.82 25.26
C PHE A 306 -4.73 -11.87 24.63
N GLY A 307 -3.68 -12.45 24.07
CA GLY A 307 -2.63 -11.73 23.38
C GLY A 307 -1.80 -12.61 22.46
N PHE A 308 -0.83 -12.01 21.82
CA PHE A 308 0.15 -12.65 20.94
C PHE A 308 1.57 -12.29 21.35
N ILE A 309 2.48 -13.25 21.17
CA ILE A 309 3.93 -13.06 21.29
C ILE A 309 4.60 -13.64 20.04
N GLY A 310 5.66 -13.00 19.56
CA GLY A 310 6.40 -13.41 18.38
C GLY A 310 7.81 -13.87 18.71
N LEU A 311 8.27 -14.89 18.00
CA LEU A 311 9.63 -15.43 18.09
C LEU A 311 10.17 -15.68 16.68
N SER A 312 11.36 -15.16 16.35
CA SER A 312 12.12 -15.60 15.17
C SER A 312 13.23 -16.56 15.57
N GLY A 313 13.46 -17.57 14.74
CA GLY A 313 14.57 -18.50 14.94
C GLY A 313 15.93 -17.80 14.82
N ALA A 314 16.94 -18.34 15.48
CA ALA A 314 18.32 -17.78 15.48
C ALA A 314 18.94 -17.61 14.08
N SER A 315 18.43 -18.32 13.06
CA SER A 315 18.85 -18.20 11.65
C SER A 315 18.01 -17.17 10.85
N GLN A 316 17.03 -16.52 11.46
CA GLN A 316 16.06 -15.61 10.81
C GLN A 316 15.28 -16.22 9.62
N THR A 317 15.35 -17.53 9.43
CA THR A 317 14.67 -18.23 8.33
C THR A 317 13.22 -18.61 8.67
N HIS A 318 12.83 -18.54 9.93
CA HIS A 318 11.48 -18.89 10.40
C HIS A 318 11.07 -17.95 11.53
N SER A 319 9.89 -17.39 11.44
CA SER A 319 9.22 -16.63 12.50
C SER A 319 7.92 -17.32 12.87
N SER A 320 7.60 -17.34 14.15
CA SER A 320 6.40 -17.94 14.68
C SER A 320 5.66 -16.95 15.58
N ILE A 321 4.34 -16.94 15.49
CA ILE A 321 3.47 -16.20 16.40
C ILE A 321 2.78 -17.20 17.31
N TYR A 322 2.85 -16.95 18.60
CA TYR A 322 2.23 -17.77 19.64
C TYR A 322 1.03 -17.03 20.23
N VAL A 323 -0.07 -17.76 20.43
CA VAL A 323 -1.28 -17.24 21.06
C VAL A 323 -1.16 -17.43 22.56
N CYS A 324 -1.29 -16.34 23.32
CA CYS A 324 -1.32 -16.38 24.77
C CYS A 324 -2.78 -16.35 25.25
N LEU A 325 -3.23 -17.45 25.84
CA LEU A 325 -4.49 -17.55 26.58
C LEU A 325 -4.14 -17.66 28.08
N LEU A 326 -4.51 -16.65 28.85
CA LEU A 326 -4.33 -16.64 30.31
C LEU A 326 -5.67 -16.89 30.97
N TYR A 327 -5.77 -17.98 31.74
CA TYR A 327 -6.98 -18.39 32.46
C TYR A 327 -6.94 -17.96 33.92
#